data_d72c2e178e16353668ebb2a4b4286ea4
#
_entry.id   d72c2e178e16353668ebb2a4b4286ea4
#
_cell.length_a   1.000
_cell.length_b   1.000
_cell.length_c   1.000
_cell.angle_alpha   90.00
_cell.angle_beta   90.00
_cell.angle_gamma   90.00
#
_symmetry.space_group_name_H-M   'P 1'
#
loop_
_entity.id
_entity.type
_entity.pdbx_description
1 polymer ?
#
loop_
_entity_poly.entity_id
_entity_poly.type
_entity_poly.pdbx_seq_one_letter_code
_entity_poly.pdbx_strand_id
1 'polypeptide(L)'
;MALARFLAVLFSLLSAIGLSGCGDDQSQPPPLQATASSPVGCKAGQSYQHTTLGYHLCFPSGWTSRDYTAEPGSGGAVSVVAFGPPATVPVHVPSSGTFNPPIEVRVIAGPKDQAEASLTEGNQVTQTKVAGIAADRIVVMDSGPANGAVLVVFERQGNTFEIEEAPGGTFDAAFQQVLVSFTFPAS
;
A
#
# COMPACT_ATOMS: atom_id res chain seq x y z
N MET A 1 -41.73 -1.97 27.17
CA MET A 1 -42.87 -1.74 26.29
C MET A 1 -42.31 -1.48 24.90
N ALA A 2 -42.33 -2.54 24.10
CA ALA A 2 -43.11 -2.76 22.88
C ALA A 2 -42.64 -1.85 21.75
N LEU A 3 -42.33 -2.26 20.54
CA LEU A 3 -42.80 -3.35 19.68
C LEU A 3 -41.79 -3.65 18.57
N ALA A 4 -41.65 -4.92 18.28
CA ALA A 4 -41.02 -5.47 17.09
C ALA A 4 -41.79 -5.07 15.82
N ARG A 5 -41.12 -4.90 14.69
CA ARG A 5 -41.69 -5.10 13.36
C ARG A 5 -40.72 -5.87 12.48
N PHE A 6 -41.03 -7.17 12.38
CA PHE A 6 -40.60 -8.07 11.31
C PHE A 6 -41.20 -7.60 9.99
N LEU A 7 -40.42 -7.52 8.95
CA LEU A 7 -40.92 -7.59 7.58
C LEU A 7 -40.08 -8.62 6.81
N ALA A 8 -40.67 -9.82 6.72
CA ALA A 8 -40.25 -10.86 5.80
C ALA A 8 -40.70 -10.49 4.39
N VAL A 9 -39.80 -10.46 3.44
CA VAL A 9 -40.16 -10.48 2.01
C VAL A 9 -39.54 -11.74 1.40
N LEU A 10 -40.46 -12.71 1.20
CA LEU A 10 -40.30 -13.84 0.31
C LEU A 10 -40.22 -13.31 -1.13
N PHE A 11 -39.23 -13.67 -1.87
CA PHE A 11 -39.30 -13.63 -3.33
C PHE A 11 -38.78 -14.92 -3.96
N SER A 12 -39.63 -15.39 -4.79
CA SER A 12 -39.81 -16.69 -5.43
C SER A 12 -38.65 -17.13 -6.30
N LEU A 13 -38.48 -18.44 -6.37
CA LEU A 13 -37.79 -19.23 -7.38
C LEU A 13 -38.22 -18.84 -8.80
N LEU A 14 -37.20 -18.67 -9.66
CA LEU A 14 -37.36 -19.03 -11.09
C LEU A 14 -36.11 -19.77 -11.54
N SER A 15 -36.31 -21.06 -11.78
CA SER A 15 -35.37 -21.93 -12.46
C SER A 15 -35.31 -21.55 -13.93
N ALA A 16 -34.15 -21.36 -14.48
CA ALA A 16 -33.89 -21.41 -15.91
C ALA A 16 -32.67 -22.29 -16.19
N ILE A 17 -32.97 -23.44 -16.74
CA ILE A 17 -32.06 -24.40 -17.38
C ILE A 17 -31.53 -23.73 -18.66
N GLY A 18 -30.23 -23.72 -18.87
CA GLY A 18 -29.67 -23.17 -20.11
C GLY A 18 -28.19 -23.46 -20.31
N LEU A 19 -27.92 -24.59 -20.94
CA LEU A 19 -26.86 -24.91 -21.92
C LEU A 19 -25.37 -24.70 -21.53
N SER A 20 -24.72 -25.86 -21.58
CA SER A 20 -23.31 -26.11 -21.86
C SER A 20 -22.72 -25.16 -22.90
N GLY A 21 -21.74 -24.37 -22.47
CA GLY A 21 -20.80 -23.66 -23.33
C GLY A 21 -19.41 -24.13 -22.95
N CYS A 22 -18.81 -24.93 -23.80
CA CYS A 22 -17.40 -25.29 -23.77
C CYS A 22 -16.53 -24.04 -23.86
N GLY A 23 -15.48 -24.03 -23.06
CA GLY A 23 -14.17 -23.57 -23.44
C GLY A 23 -14.05 -22.09 -23.82
N ASP A 24 -13.58 -21.29 -22.91
CA ASP A 24 -12.53 -20.33 -23.25
C ASP A 24 -11.62 -20.25 -22.04
N ASP A 25 -10.49 -20.89 -22.20
CA ASP A 25 -9.30 -20.71 -21.39
C ASP A 25 -8.87 -19.26 -21.58
N GLN A 26 -9.54 -18.34 -20.87
CA GLN A 26 -9.08 -16.97 -20.76
C GLN A 26 -7.82 -17.00 -19.88
N SER A 27 -6.71 -17.26 -20.54
CA SER A 27 -5.38 -16.92 -20.04
C SER A 27 -5.44 -15.46 -19.60
N GLN A 28 -5.70 -15.26 -18.31
CA GLN A 28 -5.62 -13.95 -17.68
C GLN A 28 -4.22 -13.43 -17.98
N PRO A 29 -4.08 -12.27 -18.63
CA PRO A 29 -2.75 -11.74 -18.91
C PRO A 29 -2.03 -11.61 -17.58
N PRO A 30 -0.74 -12.03 -17.50
CA PRO A 30 0.03 -11.88 -16.28
C PRO A 30 -0.02 -10.40 -15.85
N PRO A 31 -0.17 -10.12 -14.54
CA PRO A 31 -0.14 -8.76 -14.04
C PRO A 31 1.11 -8.08 -14.60
N LEU A 32 0.94 -6.90 -15.18
CA LEU A 32 2.01 -6.10 -15.74
C LEU A 32 3.06 -5.91 -14.64
N GLN A 33 4.09 -6.74 -14.67
CA GLN A 33 5.30 -6.48 -13.90
C GLN A 33 5.84 -5.15 -14.42
N ALA A 34 5.78 -4.12 -13.58
CA ALA A 34 6.44 -2.87 -13.88
C ALA A 34 7.91 -3.20 -14.14
N THR A 35 8.30 -3.13 -15.41
CA THR A 35 9.66 -3.40 -15.82
C THR A 35 10.51 -2.32 -15.15
N ALA A 36 11.35 -2.71 -14.19
CA ALA A 36 12.25 -1.82 -13.51
C ALA A 36 13.26 -1.29 -14.54
N SER A 37 12.91 -0.20 -15.19
CA SER A 37 13.87 0.61 -15.93
C SER A 37 14.73 1.31 -14.90
N SER A 38 16.05 1.07 -14.92
CA SER A 38 16.99 1.80 -14.06
C SER A 38 16.94 3.29 -14.42
N PRO A 39 16.35 4.15 -13.62
CA PRO A 39 16.47 5.58 -13.85
C PRO A 39 17.85 6.04 -13.41
N VAL A 40 18.30 7.08 -14.04
CA VAL A 40 19.47 7.85 -13.69
C VAL A 40 19.33 8.29 -12.22
N GLY A 41 20.09 7.66 -11.30
CA GLY A 41 20.14 8.15 -9.93
C GLY A 41 20.25 7.16 -8.77
N CYS A 42 19.88 5.88 -8.91
CA CYS A 42 20.05 4.91 -7.82
C CYS A 42 21.52 4.46 -7.76
N LYS A 43 22.33 5.05 -6.84
CA LYS A 43 23.75 4.71 -6.68
C LYS A 43 23.98 3.25 -6.25
N ALA A 44 23.01 2.65 -5.58
CA ALA A 44 22.99 1.23 -5.20
C ALA A 44 21.54 0.80 -5.10
N GLY A 45 21.14 -0.24 -5.82
CA GLY A 45 19.78 -0.76 -5.74
C GLY A 45 19.04 -0.71 -7.06
N GLN A 46 17.75 -0.97 -6.95
CA GLN A 46 16.78 -0.91 -8.04
C GLN A 46 15.92 0.34 -7.90
N SER A 47 15.33 0.77 -9.01
CA SER A 47 14.42 1.90 -9.01
C SER A 47 13.00 1.44 -9.27
N TYR A 48 12.07 2.17 -8.72
CA TYR A 48 10.65 2.05 -8.97
C TYR A 48 10.11 3.40 -9.45
N GLN A 49 9.24 3.36 -10.44
CA GLN A 49 8.45 4.51 -10.88
C GLN A 49 6.98 4.12 -10.92
N HIS A 50 6.17 4.88 -10.19
CA HIS A 50 4.72 4.74 -10.28
C HIS A 50 4.20 5.51 -11.49
N THR A 51 3.59 4.80 -12.45
CA THR A 51 3.24 5.39 -13.76
C THR A 51 2.18 6.48 -13.69
N THR A 52 1.19 6.34 -12.83
CA THR A 52 0.06 7.29 -12.72
C THR A 52 0.36 8.44 -11.75
N LEU A 53 0.91 8.14 -10.58
CA LEU A 53 1.21 9.12 -9.54
C LEU A 53 2.57 9.80 -9.73
N GLY A 54 3.38 9.28 -10.64
CA GLY A 54 4.63 9.89 -11.10
C GLY A 54 5.76 9.90 -10.08
N TYR A 55 5.63 9.28 -8.89
CA TYR A 55 6.73 9.23 -7.95
C TYR A 55 7.78 8.20 -8.33
N HIS A 56 9.00 8.50 -7.94
CA HIS A 56 10.18 7.65 -8.08
C HIS A 56 10.79 7.35 -6.73
N LEU A 57 11.35 6.16 -6.56
CA LEU A 57 12.17 5.80 -5.41
C LEU A 57 13.19 4.72 -5.75
N CYS A 58 14.21 4.58 -4.90
CA CYS A 58 15.19 3.50 -4.96
C CYS A 58 15.00 2.54 -3.79
N PHE A 59 15.15 1.25 -4.05
CA PHE A 59 15.08 0.20 -3.03
C PHE A 59 16.25 -0.79 -3.22
N PRO A 60 16.61 -1.60 -2.20
CA PRO A 60 17.80 -2.45 -2.25
C PRO A 60 17.83 -3.42 -3.44
N SER A 61 19.02 -3.71 -3.96
CA SER A 61 19.23 -4.78 -4.93
C SER A 61 18.82 -6.14 -4.34
N GLY A 62 18.24 -7.01 -5.17
CA GLY A 62 17.72 -8.31 -4.74
C GLY A 62 16.33 -8.26 -4.08
N TRP A 63 15.77 -7.08 -3.84
CA TRP A 63 14.39 -6.90 -3.44
C TRP A 63 13.46 -6.94 -4.66
N THR A 64 12.17 -7.07 -4.42
CA THR A 64 11.09 -6.95 -5.42
C THR A 64 10.11 -5.87 -5.01
N SER A 65 9.40 -5.33 -5.98
CA SER A 65 8.22 -4.50 -5.75
C SER A 65 6.98 -5.19 -6.27
N ARG A 66 5.84 -4.95 -5.62
CA ARG A 66 4.56 -5.47 -6.07
C ARG A 66 3.43 -4.51 -5.76
N ASP A 67 2.57 -4.35 -6.75
CA ASP A 67 1.36 -3.55 -6.65
C ASP A 67 0.20 -4.42 -6.16
N TYR A 68 -0.43 -3.99 -5.06
CA TYR A 68 -1.58 -4.63 -4.43
C TYR A 68 -2.85 -3.75 -4.48
N THR A 69 -2.84 -2.70 -5.28
CA THR A 69 -3.96 -1.75 -5.37
C THR A 69 -5.30 -2.42 -5.67
N ALA A 70 -5.29 -3.45 -6.51
CA ALA A 70 -6.49 -4.21 -6.89
C ALA A 70 -6.83 -5.37 -5.93
N GLU A 71 -5.99 -5.63 -4.92
CA GLU A 71 -6.20 -6.76 -4.00
C GLU A 71 -7.23 -6.41 -2.91
N PRO A 72 -7.98 -7.41 -2.42
CA PRO A 72 -8.81 -7.24 -1.24
C PRO A 72 -7.94 -6.77 -0.06
N GLY A 73 -8.37 -5.73 0.64
CA GLY A 73 -7.61 -5.16 1.76
C GLY A 73 -6.85 -3.89 1.43
N SER A 74 -6.80 -3.45 0.17
CA SER A 74 -6.29 -2.12 -0.19
C SER A 74 -7.05 -0.97 0.48
N GLY A 75 -8.26 -1.24 1.01
CA GLY A 75 -9.07 -0.26 1.74
C GLY A 75 -9.57 0.91 0.88
N GLY A 76 -9.61 0.74 -0.44
CA GLY A 76 -9.97 1.82 -1.37
C GLY A 76 -8.84 2.82 -1.60
N ALA A 77 -7.59 2.47 -1.26
CA ALA A 77 -6.44 3.27 -1.59
C ALA A 77 -6.30 3.49 -3.10
N VAL A 78 -5.76 4.64 -3.48
CA VAL A 78 -5.42 4.98 -4.88
C VAL A 78 -4.28 4.10 -5.38
N SER A 79 -3.37 3.74 -4.48
CA SER A 79 -2.24 2.86 -4.76
C SER A 79 -1.75 2.18 -3.47
N VAL A 80 -1.34 0.91 -3.58
CA VAL A 80 -0.65 0.15 -2.52
C VAL A 80 0.49 -0.62 -3.17
N VAL A 81 1.73 -0.25 -2.87
CA VAL A 81 2.91 -0.90 -3.42
C VAL A 81 3.83 -1.34 -2.29
N ALA A 82 4.14 -2.63 -2.23
CA ALA A 82 5.07 -3.19 -1.26
C ALA A 82 6.45 -3.46 -1.87
N PHE A 83 7.48 -3.32 -1.04
CA PHE A 83 8.88 -3.57 -1.37
C PHE A 83 9.52 -4.46 -0.31
N GLY A 84 10.28 -5.45 -0.74
CA GLY A 84 10.96 -6.36 0.18
C GLY A 84 11.70 -7.49 -0.52
N PRO A 85 12.41 -8.32 0.24
CA PRO A 85 12.91 -9.60 -0.26
C PRO A 85 11.78 -10.41 -0.90
N PRO A 86 11.99 -11.16 -1.99
CA PRO A 86 10.92 -11.86 -2.70
C PRO A 86 10.04 -12.76 -1.83
N ALA A 87 10.61 -13.34 -0.75
CA ALA A 87 9.88 -14.19 0.18
C ALA A 87 8.87 -13.41 1.06
N THR A 88 9.04 -12.09 1.21
CA THR A 88 8.20 -11.22 2.07
C THR A 88 7.16 -10.43 1.27
N VAL A 89 7.21 -10.50 -0.05
CA VAL A 89 6.31 -9.79 -0.97
C VAL A 89 5.64 -10.82 -1.90
N PRO A 90 4.64 -11.59 -1.41
CA PRO A 90 3.99 -12.68 -2.14
C PRO A 90 3.24 -12.17 -3.37
N VAL A 91 2.83 -13.09 -4.26
CA VAL A 91 2.08 -12.74 -5.50
C VAL A 91 0.72 -12.13 -5.18
N HIS A 92 0.06 -12.63 -4.13
CA HIS A 92 -1.23 -12.14 -3.64
C HIS A 92 -1.14 -11.89 -2.14
N VAL A 93 -1.92 -10.95 -1.65
CA VAL A 93 -2.08 -10.75 -0.20
C VAL A 93 -2.60 -12.05 0.41
N PRO A 94 -1.97 -12.58 1.47
CA PRO A 94 -2.45 -13.79 2.14
C PRO A 94 -3.89 -13.63 2.60
N SER A 95 -4.71 -14.65 2.37
CA SER A 95 -6.13 -14.67 2.80
C SER A 95 -6.31 -14.79 4.30
N SER A 96 -5.25 -15.11 5.04
CA SER A 96 -5.24 -15.25 6.49
C SER A 96 -3.89 -14.77 7.06
N GLY A 97 -3.94 -14.23 8.27
CA GLY A 97 -2.78 -13.64 8.94
C GLY A 97 -2.61 -12.15 8.65
N THR A 98 -1.57 -11.57 9.21
CA THR A 98 -1.21 -10.17 9.01
C THR A 98 -0.21 -10.10 7.85
N PHE A 99 -0.51 -9.28 6.86
CA PHE A 99 0.43 -8.97 5.79
C PHE A 99 1.14 -7.67 6.15
N ASN A 100 2.41 -7.80 6.53
CA ASN A 100 3.29 -6.67 6.85
C ASN A 100 4.52 -6.77 5.96
N PRO A 101 4.51 -6.19 4.77
CA PRO A 101 5.71 -6.15 3.94
C PRO A 101 6.79 -5.28 4.61
N PRO A 102 8.07 -5.52 4.34
CA PRO A 102 9.17 -4.71 4.88
C PRO A 102 8.98 -3.21 4.72
N ILE A 103 8.55 -2.78 3.53
CA ILE A 103 8.18 -1.39 3.23
C ILE A 103 6.91 -1.39 2.39
N GLU A 104 5.98 -0.51 2.73
CA GLU A 104 4.78 -0.24 1.94
C GLU A 104 4.71 1.25 1.59
N VAL A 105 4.33 1.56 0.36
CA VAL A 105 3.91 2.90 -0.06
C VAL A 105 2.43 2.82 -0.38
N ARG A 106 1.62 3.46 0.46
CA ARG A 106 0.18 3.57 0.31
C ARG A 106 -0.18 4.99 -0.07
N VAL A 107 -1.10 5.15 -1.00
CA VAL A 107 -1.63 6.46 -1.39
C VAL A 107 -3.13 6.45 -1.25
N ILE A 108 -3.66 7.42 -0.51
CA ILE A 108 -5.07 7.57 -0.18
C ILE A 108 -5.56 8.88 -0.77
N ALA A 109 -6.74 8.90 -1.37
CA ALA A 109 -7.35 10.15 -1.80
C ALA A 109 -7.80 10.98 -0.60
N GLY A 110 -7.46 12.26 -0.59
CA GLY A 110 -7.87 13.19 0.47
C GLY A 110 -6.70 13.80 1.24
N PRO A 111 -7.03 14.71 2.17
CA PRO A 111 -6.05 15.46 2.92
C PRO A 111 -5.38 14.62 4.01
N LYS A 112 -4.14 14.96 4.31
CA LYS A 112 -3.29 14.30 5.31
C LYS A 112 -3.95 14.23 6.69
N ASP A 113 -4.53 15.31 7.16
CA ASP A 113 -5.14 15.40 8.49
C ASP A 113 -6.24 14.35 8.71
N GLN A 114 -6.97 13.98 7.65
CA GLN A 114 -8.00 12.95 7.73
C GLN A 114 -7.38 11.55 7.87
N ALA A 115 -6.32 11.27 7.14
CA ALA A 115 -5.60 9.99 7.21
C ALA A 115 -4.88 9.84 8.56
N GLU A 116 -4.28 10.93 9.07
CA GLU A 116 -3.51 10.93 10.31
C GLU A 116 -4.34 10.89 11.59
N ALA A 117 -5.62 11.23 11.55
CA ALA A 117 -6.45 11.37 12.77
C ALA A 117 -6.40 10.13 13.68
N SER A 118 -6.33 8.93 13.09
CA SER A 118 -6.19 7.68 13.84
C SER A 118 -4.75 7.24 14.07
N LEU A 119 -3.79 7.80 13.34
CA LEU A 119 -2.39 7.39 13.41
C LEU A 119 -1.59 8.19 14.44
N THR A 120 -2.05 9.39 14.81
CA THR A 120 -1.31 10.26 15.72
C THR A 120 -1.68 10.07 17.19
N GLU A 121 -2.88 9.55 17.47
CA GLU A 121 -3.35 9.33 18.86
C GLU A 121 -2.52 8.25 19.55
N GLY A 122 -1.84 8.62 20.64
CA GLY A 122 -1.01 7.72 21.45
C GLY A 122 0.36 7.37 20.84
N ASN A 123 0.67 7.88 19.66
CA ASN A 123 1.91 7.59 18.94
C ASN A 123 2.92 8.76 19.03
N GLN A 124 4.20 8.45 18.79
CA GLN A 124 5.23 9.49 18.78
C GLN A 124 5.29 10.13 17.40
N VAL A 125 5.04 11.44 17.33
CA VAL A 125 5.06 12.20 16.06
C VAL A 125 6.24 13.18 16.05
N THR A 126 6.98 13.20 14.96
CA THR A 126 8.07 14.15 14.70
C THR A 126 8.00 14.67 13.26
N GLN A 127 8.45 15.92 13.06
CA GLN A 127 8.46 16.53 11.72
C GLN A 127 9.67 16.10 10.91
N THR A 128 9.46 15.83 9.62
CA THR A 128 10.50 15.50 8.65
C THR A 128 10.18 16.09 7.28
N LYS A 129 10.91 15.66 6.25
CA LYS A 129 10.62 16.00 4.85
C LYS A 129 10.88 14.81 3.94
N VAL A 130 10.02 14.65 2.92
CA VAL A 130 10.20 13.71 1.82
C VAL A 130 10.07 14.46 0.50
N ALA A 131 11.02 14.33 -0.39
CA ALA A 131 11.04 15.07 -1.67
C ALA A 131 10.90 16.61 -1.49
N GLY A 132 11.39 17.16 -0.37
CA GLY A 132 11.24 18.58 -0.02
C GLY A 132 9.87 18.97 0.56
N ILE A 133 8.91 18.05 0.61
CA ILE A 133 7.57 18.25 1.16
C ILE A 133 7.60 17.99 2.68
N ALA A 134 6.93 18.85 3.47
CA ALA A 134 6.77 18.63 4.90
C ALA A 134 6.00 17.33 5.16
N ALA A 135 6.49 16.53 6.09
CA ALA A 135 5.95 15.22 6.42
C ALA A 135 5.97 14.98 7.93
N ASP A 136 5.06 14.16 8.40
CA ASP A 136 5.04 13.66 9.77
C ASP A 136 5.65 12.26 9.80
N ARG A 137 6.63 12.06 10.70
CA ARG A 137 7.16 10.74 11.01
C ARG A 137 6.52 10.26 12.30
N ILE A 138 5.76 9.17 12.19
CA ILE A 138 4.98 8.58 13.27
C ILE A 138 5.62 7.25 13.65
N VAL A 139 5.91 7.06 14.91
CA VAL A 139 6.32 5.76 15.47
C VAL A 139 5.16 5.20 16.24
N VAL A 140 4.67 4.03 15.83
CA VAL A 140 3.55 3.35 16.46
C VAL A 140 3.97 2.81 17.83
N MET A 141 3.26 3.22 18.88
CA MET A 141 3.57 2.92 20.28
C MET A 141 2.51 2.06 20.96
N ASP A 142 1.64 1.43 20.18
CA ASP A 142 0.60 0.56 20.72
C ASP A 142 1.18 -0.79 21.24
N SER A 143 0.34 -1.60 21.89
CA SER A 143 0.73 -2.94 22.34
C SER A 143 0.42 -4.03 21.31
N GLY A 144 -0.04 -3.65 20.11
CA GLY A 144 -0.45 -4.56 19.05
C GLY A 144 0.70 -5.01 18.13
N PRO A 145 0.37 -5.73 17.07
CA PRO A 145 1.36 -6.24 16.12
C PRO A 145 2.06 -5.15 15.30
N ALA A 146 1.51 -3.92 15.28
CA ALA A 146 2.12 -2.78 14.61
C ALA A 146 3.12 -2.00 15.50
N ASN A 147 3.28 -2.39 16.77
CA ASN A 147 4.18 -1.69 17.69
C ASN A 147 5.61 -1.60 17.15
N GLY A 148 6.11 -0.39 17.05
CA GLY A 148 7.42 -0.10 16.49
C GLY A 148 7.43 0.06 14.96
N ALA A 149 6.29 -0.01 14.28
CA ALA A 149 6.20 0.41 12.89
C ALA A 149 6.50 1.91 12.77
N VAL A 150 7.08 2.29 11.67
CA VAL A 150 7.39 3.70 11.36
C VAL A 150 6.65 4.10 10.10
N LEU A 151 5.83 5.15 10.20
CA LEU A 151 5.16 5.74 9.06
C LEU A 151 5.72 7.13 8.78
N VAL A 152 5.85 7.47 7.52
CA VAL A 152 6.11 8.86 7.09
C VAL A 152 4.96 9.28 6.19
N VAL A 153 4.23 10.31 6.64
CA VAL A 153 2.97 10.75 6.03
C VAL A 153 3.11 12.17 5.52
N PHE A 154 2.72 12.39 4.26
CA PHE A 154 2.72 13.71 3.65
C PHE A 154 1.62 13.84 2.59
N GLU A 155 1.26 15.06 2.26
CA GLU A 155 0.24 15.35 1.25
C GLU A 155 0.86 15.94 -0.02
N ARG A 156 0.36 15.48 -1.17
CA ARG A 156 0.66 16.08 -2.46
C ARG A 156 -0.53 15.96 -3.42
N GLN A 157 -0.91 17.09 -4.03
CA GLN A 157 -1.96 17.15 -5.06
C GLN A 157 -3.29 16.50 -4.63
N GLY A 158 -3.70 16.70 -3.37
CA GLY A 158 -4.94 16.16 -2.83
C GLY A 158 -4.92 14.65 -2.53
N ASN A 159 -3.73 14.05 -2.53
CA ASN A 159 -3.52 12.67 -2.09
C ASN A 159 -2.58 12.66 -0.88
N THR A 160 -2.88 11.78 0.06
CA THR A 160 -2.00 11.47 1.19
C THR A 160 -1.13 10.27 0.84
N PHE A 161 0.17 10.44 1.02
CA PHE A 161 1.17 9.39 0.88
C PHE A 161 1.58 8.90 2.26
N GLU A 162 1.54 7.60 2.46
CA GLU A 162 2.02 6.91 3.64
C GLU A 162 3.14 5.97 3.21
N ILE A 163 4.34 6.16 3.76
CA ILE A 163 5.47 5.24 3.56
C ILE A 163 5.71 4.56 4.90
N GLU A 164 5.45 3.26 4.96
CA GLU A 164 5.53 2.46 6.18
C GLU A 164 6.72 1.52 6.14
N GLU A 165 7.43 1.43 7.28
CA GLU A 165 8.35 0.36 7.61
C GLU A 165 7.70 -0.60 8.60
N ALA A 166 7.75 -1.90 8.30
CA ALA A 166 7.27 -2.94 9.21
C ALA A 166 7.95 -2.86 10.60
N PRO A 167 7.25 -3.27 11.67
CA PRO A 167 7.77 -3.25 13.01
C PRO A 167 9.14 -3.93 13.18
N GLY A 168 9.95 -3.43 14.13
CA GLY A 168 11.19 -4.05 14.56
C GLY A 168 12.48 -3.47 13.98
N GLY A 169 12.41 -2.44 13.11
CA GLY A 169 13.58 -1.71 12.62
C GLY A 169 14.58 -2.54 11.80
N THR A 170 14.20 -3.75 11.42
CA THR A 170 15.08 -4.66 10.64
C THR A 170 15.43 -4.09 9.27
N PHE A 171 14.58 -3.23 8.76
CA PHE A 171 14.67 -2.66 7.41
C PHE A 171 15.01 -1.17 7.40
N ASP A 172 15.40 -0.59 8.54
CA ASP A 172 15.74 0.84 8.69
C ASP A 172 16.61 1.38 7.55
N ALA A 173 17.68 0.67 7.19
CA ALA A 173 18.59 1.12 6.13
C ALA A 173 17.91 1.19 4.76
N ALA A 174 17.03 0.23 4.46
CA ALA A 174 16.25 0.19 3.23
C ALA A 174 15.15 1.27 3.25
N PHE A 175 14.51 1.47 4.39
CA PHE A 175 13.52 2.51 4.60
C PHE A 175 14.12 3.90 4.39
N GLN A 176 15.28 4.18 4.99
CA GLN A 176 16.03 5.42 4.75
C GLN A 176 16.41 5.60 3.27
N GLN A 177 16.84 4.52 2.59
CA GLN A 177 17.12 4.57 1.16
C GLN A 177 15.89 4.97 0.35
N VAL A 178 14.72 4.41 0.65
CA VAL A 178 13.45 4.78 0.02
C VAL A 178 13.14 6.25 0.28
N LEU A 179 13.16 6.70 1.52
CA LEU A 179 12.81 8.09 1.88
C LEU A 179 13.71 9.13 1.22
N VAL A 180 15.03 8.93 1.23
CA VAL A 180 15.97 9.91 0.67
C VAL A 180 15.99 9.93 -0.85
N SER A 181 15.57 8.84 -1.48
CA SER A 181 15.48 8.72 -2.94
C SER A 181 14.11 9.04 -3.50
N PHE A 182 13.11 9.22 -2.63
CA PHE A 182 11.74 9.52 -3.04
C PHE A 182 11.69 10.88 -3.74
N THR A 183 11.20 10.90 -4.95
CA THR A 183 11.12 12.11 -5.76
C THR A 183 9.86 12.12 -6.62
N PHE A 184 9.49 13.30 -7.08
CA PHE A 184 8.48 13.49 -8.10
C PHE A 184 9.12 14.16 -9.32
N PRO A 185 8.61 13.94 -10.55
CA PRO A 185 9.07 14.66 -11.71
C PRO A 185 8.87 16.17 -11.50
N ALA A 186 9.77 16.95 -12.06
CA ALA A 186 9.58 18.40 -12.12
C ALA A 186 8.30 18.70 -12.91
N SER A 187 7.44 19.52 -12.32
CA SER A 187 6.21 20.04 -12.95
C SER A 187 6.55 21.15 -13.92
#